data_f40d79970fd242517c7398f9e9f89aee
#
_entry.id   f40d79970fd242517c7398f9e9f89aee
#
_cell.length_a   1.000
_cell.length_b   1.000
_cell.length_c   1.000
_cell.angle_alpha   90.00
_cell.angle_beta   90.00
_cell.angle_gamma   90.00
#
_symmetry.space_group_name_H-M   'P 1'
#
loop_
_entity.id
_entity.type
_entity.pdbx_description
1 polymer ?
#
loop_
_entity_poly.entity_id
_entity_poly.type
_entity_poly.pdbx_seq_one_letter_code
_entity_poly.pdbx_strand_id
1 'polypeptide(L)'
;MKLEFSKISKLIPQSKSTWQDKIFITFDIDWASDFVLEEVISLIENLKIPSTWFITHSTPLINRLRKNPLFELGIHPNFNFLL
;
A
#
# COMPACT_ATOMS: atom_id res chain seq x y z
N MET A 1 24.33 -6.17 4.91
CA MET A 1 22.96 -5.67 5.20
C MET A 1 22.06 -5.99 4.03
N LYS A 2 20.96 -6.67 4.30
CA LYS A 2 20.00 -7.05 3.26
C LYS A 2 18.71 -6.26 3.45
N LEU A 3 18.31 -5.48 2.45
CA LEU A 3 17.04 -4.74 2.48
C LEU A 3 15.92 -5.63 1.94
N GLU A 4 14.77 -5.59 2.61
CA GLU A 4 13.58 -6.34 2.21
C GLU A 4 12.37 -5.43 2.18
N PHE A 5 11.48 -5.65 1.20
CA PHE A 5 10.19 -4.97 1.19
C PHE A 5 9.25 -5.61 2.20
N SER A 6 8.47 -4.78 2.87
CA SER A 6 7.52 -5.25 3.88
C SER A 6 6.25 -4.40 3.86
N LYS A 7 5.20 -4.93 4.49
CA LYS A 7 3.94 -4.20 4.68
C LYS A 7 3.97 -3.43 5.99
N ILE A 8 3.30 -2.29 6.02
CA ILE A 8 3.25 -1.45 7.21
C ILE A 8 2.65 -2.21 8.40
N SER A 9 1.66 -3.07 8.17
CA SER A 9 1.02 -3.83 9.24
C SER A 9 2.01 -4.71 10.01
N LYS A 10 3.14 -5.04 9.41
CA LYS A 10 4.16 -5.86 10.06
C LYS A 10 5.15 -5.06 10.88
N LEU A 11 5.06 -3.74 10.82
CA LEU A 11 5.94 -2.86 11.58
C LEU A 11 5.46 -2.78 13.03
N ILE A 12 6.35 -3.13 13.94
CA ILE A 12 6.12 -2.99 15.37
C ILE A 12 7.21 -2.05 15.91
N PRO A 13 6.84 -0.81 16.32
CA PRO A 13 7.85 0.20 16.67
C PRO A 13 8.83 -0.26 17.77
N GLN A 14 8.37 -1.08 18.69
CA GLN A 14 9.19 -1.58 19.78
C GLN A 14 10.11 -2.72 19.38
N SER A 15 9.91 -3.28 18.19
CA SER A 15 10.72 -4.40 17.71
C SER A 15 11.48 -3.99 16.47
N LYS A 16 12.77 -3.74 16.62
CA LYS A 16 13.62 -3.30 15.50
C LYS A 16 13.66 -4.30 14.37
N SER A 17 13.53 -5.59 14.65
CA SER A 17 13.59 -6.60 13.60
C SER A 17 12.46 -6.48 12.59
N THR A 18 11.35 -5.78 12.95
CA THR A 18 10.21 -5.61 12.05
C THR A 18 10.38 -4.42 11.12
N TRP A 19 11.31 -3.50 11.38
CA TRP A 19 11.49 -2.31 10.53
C TRP A 19 12.94 -2.03 10.17
N GLN A 20 13.91 -2.56 10.91
CA GLN A 20 15.30 -2.41 10.54
C GLN A 20 15.57 -3.17 9.24
N ASP A 21 16.22 -2.53 8.28
CA ASP A 21 16.51 -3.09 6.96
C ASP A 21 15.27 -3.46 6.15
N LYS A 22 14.13 -2.81 6.45
CA LYS A 22 12.89 -2.99 5.70
C LYS A 22 12.56 -1.75 4.89
N ILE A 23 11.96 -1.97 3.73
CA ILE A 23 11.48 -0.90 2.87
C ILE A 23 9.95 -1.02 2.81
N PHE A 24 9.26 0.08 3.14
CA PHE A 24 7.81 0.13 3.12
C PHE A 24 7.36 0.98 1.95
N ILE A 25 6.70 0.36 0.98
CA ILE A 25 6.16 1.05 -0.18
C ILE A 25 4.68 1.31 0.07
N THR A 26 4.28 2.57 -0.01
CA THR A 26 2.89 2.96 0.19
C THR A 26 2.38 3.74 -1.01
N PHE A 27 1.08 3.62 -1.27
CA PHE A 27 0.40 4.33 -2.34
C PHE A 27 -0.87 4.97 -1.79
N ASP A 28 -1.06 6.26 -2.10
CA ASP A 28 -2.31 6.96 -1.86
C ASP A 28 -3.09 7.01 -3.17
N ILE A 29 -4.30 6.47 -3.19
CA ILE A 29 -5.07 6.41 -4.43
C ILE A 29 -5.98 7.63 -4.63
N ASP A 30 -5.70 8.68 -3.90
CA ASP A 30 -6.57 9.85 -3.71
C ASP A 30 -6.92 10.57 -5.00
N TRP A 31 -5.94 10.85 -5.82
CA TRP A 31 -6.09 11.71 -6.99
C TRP A 31 -5.91 10.96 -8.32
N ALA A 32 -5.68 9.68 -8.27
CA ALA A 32 -5.45 8.91 -9.48
C ALA A 32 -6.76 8.52 -10.13
N SER A 33 -6.86 8.70 -11.44
CA SER A 33 -7.95 8.10 -12.21
C SER A 33 -7.81 6.58 -12.19
N ASP A 34 -8.90 5.87 -12.44
CA ASP A 34 -8.85 4.41 -12.51
C ASP A 34 -7.86 3.92 -13.55
N PHE A 35 -7.72 4.65 -14.66
CA PHE A 35 -6.76 4.29 -15.70
C PHE A 35 -5.32 4.33 -15.18
N VAL A 36 -4.94 5.41 -14.52
CA VAL A 36 -3.59 5.56 -13.96
C VAL A 36 -3.36 4.54 -12.85
N LEU A 37 -4.36 4.35 -11.99
CA LEU A 37 -4.27 3.41 -10.89
C LEU A 37 -4.08 1.98 -11.41
N GLU A 38 -4.80 1.61 -12.46
CA GLU A 38 -4.66 0.29 -13.07
C GLU A 38 -3.24 0.06 -13.61
N GLU A 39 -2.65 1.07 -14.23
CA GLU A 39 -1.28 0.99 -14.72
C GLU A 39 -0.29 0.76 -13.57
N VAL A 40 -0.45 1.50 -12.48
CA VAL A 40 0.44 1.38 -11.32
C VAL A 40 0.26 0.00 -10.67
N ILE A 41 -0.98 -0.45 -10.49
CA ILE A 41 -1.26 -1.77 -9.91
C ILE A 41 -0.60 -2.86 -10.75
N SER A 42 -0.73 -2.79 -12.08
CA SER A 42 -0.12 -3.78 -12.99
C SER A 42 1.39 -3.82 -12.82
N LEU A 43 2.02 -2.66 -12.71
CA LEU A 43 3.47 -2.58 -12.54
C LEU A 43 3.90 -3.25 -11.22
N ILE A 44 3.22 -2.93 -10.13
CA ILE A 44 3.59 -3.45 -8.81
C ILE A 44 3.29 -4.94 -8.70
N GLU A 45 2.20 -5.41 -9.33
CA GLU A 45 1.91 -6.84 -9.41
C GLU A 45 3.03 -7.59 -10.13
N ASN A 46 3.50 -7.04 -11.22
CA ASN A 46 4.58 -7.66 -12.02
C ASN A 46 5.90 -7.69 -11.27
N LEU A 47 6.17 -6.67 -10.48
CA LEU A 47 7.40 -6.60 -9.68
C LEU A 47 7.31 -7.45 -8.41
N LYS A 48 6.12 -7.92 -8.04
CA LYS A 48 5.88 -8.74 -6.85
C LYS A 48 6.40 -8.08 -5.57
N ILE A 49 6.12 -6.79 -5.43
CA ILE A 49 6.57 -6.01 -4.29
C ILE A 49 5.47 -5.93 -3.24
N PRO A 50 5.73 -6.36 -1.98
CA PRO A 50 4.81 -6.10 -0.89
C PRO A 50 4.57 -4.59 -0.73
N SER A 51 3.31 -4.19 -0.60
CA SER A 51 2.98 -2.77 -0.53
C SER A 51 1.68 -2.54 0.22
N THR A 52 1.52 -1.30 0.71
CA THR A 52 0.33 -0.85 1.41
C THR A 52 -0.37 0.21 0.58
N TRP A 53 -1.66 0.02 0.35
CA TRP A 53 -2.48 0.90 -0.49
C TRP A 53 -3.51 1.60 0.38
N PHE A 54 -3.39 2.91 0.51
CA PHE A 54 -4.33 3.70 1.30
C PHE A 54 -5.51 4.12 0.44
N ILE A 55 -6.69 3.69 0.86
CA ILE A 55 -7.94 3.88 0.11
C ILE A 55 -8.64 5.11 0.64
N THR A 56 -8.94 6.04 -0.26
CA THR A 56 -9.62 7.29 0.08
C THR A 56 -11.00 7.39 -0.56
N HIS A 57 -11.27 6.56 -1.56
CA HIS A 57 -12.55 6.56 -2.25
C HIS A 57 -12.84 5.17 -2.80
N SER A 58 -14.10 4.94 -3.16
CA SER A 58 -14.51 3.66 -3.72
C SER A 58 -14.10 3.55 -5.19
N THR A 59 -13.50 2.42 -5.54
CA THR A 59 -13.15 2.10 -6.92
C THR A 59 -13.25 0.59 -7.12
N PRO A 60 -13.63 0.12 -8.32
CA PRO A 60 -13.64 -1.32 -8.62
C PRO A 60 -12.28 -1.98 -8.47
N LEU A 61 -11.20 -1.20 -8.57
CA LEU A 61 -9.84 -1.73 -8.46
C LEU A 61 -9.49 -2.21 -7.05
N ILE A 62 -10.27 -1.83 -6.04
CA ILE A 62 -10.07 -2.31 -4.67
C ILE A 62 -10.11 -3.83 -4.61
N ASN A 63 -11.05 -4.45 -5.33
CA ASN A 63 -11.15 -5.91 -5.35
C ASN A 63 -9.90 -6.56 -5.95
N ARG A 64 -9.32 -5.93 -6.96
CA ARG A 64 -8.08 -6.41 -7.55
C ARG A 64 -6.93 -6.36 -6.55
N LEU A 65 -6.84 -5.29 -5.78
CA LEU A 65 -5.82 -5.16 -4.74
C LEU A 65 -5.98 -6.22 -3.65
N ARG A 66 -7.23 -6.49 -3.25
CA ARG A 66 -7.50 -7.48 -2.21
C ARG A 66 -7.08 -8.89 -2.59
N LYS A 67 -7.09 -9.21 -3.87
CA LYS A 67 -6.76 -10.57 -4.33
C LYS A 67 -5.28 -10.88 -4.27
N ASN A 68 -4.43 -9.86 -4.14
CA ASN A 68 -2.99 -10.06 -4.12
C ASN A 68 -2.51 -10.13 -2.67
N PRO A 69 -1.96 -11.29 -2.23
CA PRO A 69 -1.50 -11.42 -0.84
C PRO A 69 -0.32 -10.53 -0.48
N LEU A 70 0.37 -9.97 -1.47
CA LEU A 70 1.47 -9.03 -1.23
C LEU A 70 0.98 -7.63 -0.93
N PHE A 71 -0.31 -7.34 -1.19
CA PHE A 71 -0.89 -6.03 -0.98
C PHE A 71 -1.73 -6.02 0.28
N GLU A 72 -1.63 -4.95 1.04
CA GLU A 72 -2.56 -4.68 2.14
C GLU A 72 -3.24 -3.35 1.91
N LEU A 73 -4.47 -3.23 2.42
CA LEU A 73 -5.27 -2.04 2.28
C LEU A 73 -5.34 -1.32 3.61
N GLY A 74 -5.13 -0.01 3.57
CA GLY A 74 -5.29 0.86 4.71
C GLY A 74 -6.33 1.92 4.42
N ILE A 75 -6.83 2.57 5.48
CA ILE A 75 -7.74 3.69 5.35
C ILE A 75 -6.94 4.97 5.45
N HIS A 76 -7.07 5.83 4.44
CA HIS A 76 -6.46 7.15 4.48
C HIS A 76 -7.47 8.14 5.05
N PRO A 77 -7.20 8.72 6.23
CA PRO A 77 -8.14 9.68 6.80
C PRO A 77 -8.35 10.88 5.90
N ASN A 78 -9.60 11.33 5.78
CA ASN A 78 -9.89 12.57 5.10
C ASN A 78 -9.93 13.68 6.14
N PHE A 79 -8.83 14.37 6.29
CA PHE A 79 -8.69 15.39 7.32
C PHE A 79 -9.62 16.59 7.13
N ASN A 80 -10.19 16.76 5.94
CA ASN A 80 -11.15 17.83 5.72
C ASN A 80 -12.40 17.70 6.59
N PHE A 81 -12.75 16.47 6.98
CA PHE A 81 -13.87 16.23 7.88
C PHE A 81 -13.54 16.52 9.33
N LEU A 82 -12.27 16.56 9.66
CA LEU A 82 -11.84 16.78 11.05
C LEU A 82 -11.61 18.25 11.35
N LEU A 83 -11.54 19.07 10.34
CA LEU A 83 -11.35 20.50 10.47
C LEU A 83 -12.65 21.24 10.35
#